data_0365e38c6fd611f189861e9f69f4b9c3
#
_entry.id   0365e38c6fd611f189861e9f69f4b9c3
#
_cell.length_a   1.000
_cell.length_b   1.000
_cell.length_c   1.000
_cell.angle_alpha   90.00
_cell.angle_beta   90.00
_cell.angle_gamma   90.00
#
_symmetry.space_group_name_H-M   'P 1'
#
loop_
_entity.id
_entity.type
_entity.pdbx_description
1 polymer ?
#
loop_
_entity_poly.entity_id
_entity_poly.type
_entity_poly.pdbx_seq_one_letter_code
_entity_poly.pdbx_strand_id
1 'polypeptide(L)'
;SLSEISFAAARDVRLRSKAEAGDPRAVAFLKLRRTSGQVITVLQLCLNAVGVLGGIISESMLSEPIAAGLEWIGFSPVLASNTGSTCSFILITGLFVLFADLLPKRIAMNAPDRIALKVGWFPALALKVLYPAVWVFSRISDVLLRVMKIPAAATVEPVTPEDLRAILAAGTASGILLEQEHQMIQNVLGLQDRSVTSAM
;
A
#
# COMPACT_ATOMS: atom_id res chain seq x y z
N SER A 1 -5.26 6.59 -0.61
CA SER A 1 -3.91 6.24 -1.12
C SER A 1 -2.78 6.69 -0.20
N LEU A 2 -2.83 7.91 0.43
CA LEU A 2 -1.76 8.43 1.30
C LEU A 2 -1.43 7.49 2.48
N SER A 3 -2.44 6.99 3.20
CA SER A 3 -2.27 6.01 4.28
C SER A 3 -1.73 4.66 3.79
N GLU A 4 -2.15 4.21 2.63
CA GLU A 4 -1.74 2.95 2.02
C GLU A 4 -0.24 2.96 1.72
N ILE A 5 0.22 3.98 0.99
CA ILE A 5 1.63 4.09 0.62
C ILE A 5 2.52 4.34 1.84
N SER A 6 2.12 5.23 2.76
CA SER A 6 2.91 5.45 3.98
C SER A 6 2.96 4.20 4.84
N PHE A 7 1.89 3.40 4.87
CA PHE A 7 1.86 2.13 5.58
C PHE A 7 2.81 1.10 4.94
N ALA A 8 2.82 0.99 3.61
CA ALA A 8 3.69 0.07 2.89
C ALA A 8 5.18 0.49 2.92
N ALA A 9 5.46 1.79 2.75
CA ALA A 9 6.82 2.33 2.59
C ALA A 9 7.52 2.72 3.90
N ALA A 10 6.82 2.79 5.03
CA ALA A 10 7.42 3.15 6.31
C ALA A 10 8.43 2.09 6.78
N ARG A 11 9.58 2.56 7.28
CA ARG A 11 10.68 1.69 7.71
C ARG A 11 10.48 1.23 9.16
N ASP A 12 10.38 -0.08 9.36
CA ASP A 12 10.17 -0.68 10.68
C ASP A 12 11.24 -0.30 11.71
N VAL A 13 12.49 -0.22 11.31
CA VAL A 13 13.61 0.14 12.21
C VAL A 13 13.41 1.53 12.82
N ARG A 14 13.03 2.52 12.01
CA ARG A 14 12.78 3.88 12.51
C ARG A 14 11.55 3.98 13.39
N LEU A 15 10.51 3.20 13.08
CA LEU A 15 9.29 3.18 13.88
C LEU A 15 9.50 2.46 15.21
N ARG A 16 10.32 1.40 15.24
CA ARG A 16 10.71 0.71 16.49
C ARG A 16 11.49 1.64 17.40
N SER A 17 12.51 2.34 16.88
CA SER A 17 13.25 3.34 17.67
C SER A 17 12.36 4.41 18.28
N LYS A 18 11.34 4.89 17.55
CA LYS A 18 10.36 5.85 18.11
C LYS A 18 9.41 5.23 19.12
N ALA A 19 9.03 3.99 18.95
CA ALA A 19 8.21 3.25 19.91
C ALA A 19 8.97 3.03 21.23
N GLU A 20 10.26 2.70 21.14
CA GLU A 20 11.17 2.58 22.29
C GLU A 20 11.38 3.93 23.00
N ALA A 21 11.37 5.03 22.24
CA ALA A 21 11.39 6.39 22.80
C ALA A 21 10.04 6.83 23.41
N GLY A 22 9.02 5.94 23.46
CA GLY A 22 7.75 6.18 24.12
C GLY A 22 6.68 6.86 23.27
N ASP A 23 6.83 6.94 21.92
CA ASP A 23 5.78 7.49 21.04
C ASP A 23 4.61 6.49 20.91
N PRO A 24 3.42 6.80 21.47
CA PRO A 24 2.27 5.89 21.44
C PRO A 24 1.75 5.65 20.01
N ARG A 25 1.99 6.58 19.08
CA ARG A 25 1.58 6.47 17.68
C ARG A 25 2.42 5.42 16.97
N ALA A 26 3.72 5.35 17.27
CA ALA A 26 4.61 4.35 16.71
C ALA A 26 4.24 2.95 17.23
N VAL A 27 3.92 2.81 18.51
CA VAL A 27 3.45 1.54 19.09
C VAL A 27 2.16 1.07 18.43
N ALA A 28 1.17 1.96 18.27
CA ALA A 28 -0.09 1.65 17.61
C ALA A 28 0.10 1.24 16.15
N PHE A 29 0.97 1.94 15.43
CA PHE A 29 1.29 1.63 14.04
C PHE A 29 1.97 0.27 13.88
N LEU A 30 2.95 -0.07 14.72
CA LEU A 30 3.60 -1.37 14.72
C LEU A 30 2.64 -2.52 15.04
N LYS A 31 1.64 -2.26 15.89
CA LYS A 31 0.58 -3.24 16.15
C LYS A 31 -0.27 -3.51 14.89
N LEU A 32 -0.62 -2.45 14.15
CA LEU A 32 -1.33 -2.59 12.87
C LEU A 32 -0.50 -3.32 11.81
N ARG A 33 0.82 -3.16 11.84
CA ARG A 33 1.75 -3.83 10.92
C ARG A 33 1.67 -5.35 11.01
N ARG A 34 1.33 -5.91 12.17
CA ARG A 34 1.14 -7.37 12.35
C ARG A 34 -0.06 -7.92 11.56
N THR A 35 -1.01 -7.06 11.22
CA THR A 35 -2.21 -7.37 10.42
C THR A 35 -2.18 -6.65 9.07
N SER A 36 -1.00 -6.52 8.47
CA SER A 36 -0.77 -5.71 7.26
C SER A 36 -1.71 -6.06 6.10
N GLY A 37 -1.94 -7.34 5.84
CA GLY A 37 -2.84 -7.77 4.76
C GLY A 37 -4.26 -7.24 4.94
N GLN A 38 -4.82 -7.32 6.15
CA GLN A 38 -6.16 -6.80 6.43
C GLN A 38 -6.22 -5.28 6.33
N VAL A 39 -5.17 -4.59 6.80
CA VAL A 39 -5.07 -3.13 6.73
C VAL A 39 -5.05 -2.66 5.27
N ILE A 40 -4.24 -3.27 4.43
CA ILE A 40 -4.16 -2.95 2.99
C ILE A 40 -5.51 -3.18 2.32
N THR A 41 -6.15 -4.33 2.57
CA THR A 41 -7.49 -4.63 2.02
C THR A 41 -8.54 -3.59 2.42
N VAL A 42 -8.55 -3.17 3.69
CA VAL A 42 -9.46 -2.12 4.17
C VAL A 42 -9.20 -0.79 3.48
N LEU A 43 -7.94 -0.40 3.35
CA LEU A 43 -7.57 0.86 2.70
C LEU A 43 -7.96 0.87 1.22
N GLN A 44 -7.77 -0.25 0.52
CA GLN A 44 -8.21 -0.41 -0.87
C GLN A 44 -9.74 -0.37 -0.99
N LEU A 45 -10.46 -1.03 -0.07
CA LEU A 45 -11.92 -0.98 -0.03
C LEU A 45 -12.44 0.45 0.16
N CYS A 46 -11.86 1.20 1.09
CA CYS A 46 -12.17 2.62 1.30
C CYS A 46 -11.89 3.45 0.04
N LEU A 47 -10.72 3.26 -0.58
CA LEU A 47 -10.34 4.01 -1.77
C LEU A 47 -11.31 3.74 -2.93
N ASN A 48 -11.63 2.47 -3.17
CA ASN A 48 -12.58 2.07 -4.21
C ASN A 48 -14.00 2.61 -3.94
N ALA A 49 -14.47 2.51 -2.69
CA ALA A 49 -15.79 3.04 -2.32
C ALA A 49 -15.88 4.55 -2.54
N VAL A 50 -14.85 5.31 -2.11
CA VAL A 50 -14.79 6.76 -2.33
C VAL A 50 -14.70 7.09 -3.82
N GLY A 51 -13.93 6.30 -4.60
CA GLY A 51 -13.82 6.46 -6.04
C GLY A 51 -15.15 6.29 -6.77
N VAL A 52 -15.86 5.21 -6.46
CA VAL A 52 -17.18 4.92 -7.08
C VAL A 52 -18.20 5.96 -6.68
N LEU A 53 -18.33 6.27 -5.38
CA LEU A 53 -19.28 7.28 -4.91
C LEU A 53 -18.94 8.68 -5.46
N GLY A 54 -17.67 9.04 -5.44
CA GLY A 54 -17.18 10.29 -5.99
C GLY A 54 -17.48 10.41 -7.49
N GLY A 55 -17.29 9.35 -8.26
CA GLY A 55 -17.62 9.30 -9.68
C GLY A 55 -19.10 9.54 -9.95
N ILE A 56 -19.99 8.83 -9.25
CA ILE A 56 -21.45 8.94 -9.41
C ILE A 56 -21.94 10.37 -9.08
N ILE A 57 -21.53 10.91 -7.93
CA ILE A 57 -21.95 12.24 -7.48
C ILE A 57 -21.44 13.32 -8.43
N SER A 58 -20.20 13.20 -8.84
CA SER A 58 -19.55 14.21 -9.66
C SER A 58 -20.09 14.22 -11.09
N GLU A 59 -20.41 13.06 -11.66
CA GLU A 59 -21.05 12.98 -12.97
C GLU A 59 -22.38 13.73 -12.99
N SER A 60 -23.24 13.50 -12.01
CA SER A 60 -24.53 14.18 -11.90
C SER A 60 -24.42 15.70 -11.74
N MET A 61 -23.34 16.19 -11.12
CA MET A 61 -23.15 17.63 -10.88
C MET A 61 -22.53 18.38 -12.05
N LEU A 62 -21.68 17.74 -12.86
CA LEU A 62 -20.94 18.42 -13.94
C LEU A 62 -21.50 18.14 -15.34
N SER A 63 -22.20 17.01 -15.55
CA SER A 63 -22.74 16.67 -16.87
C SER A 63 -23.73 17.72 -17.39
N GLU A 64 -24.65 18.19 -16.53
CA GLU A 64 -25.66 19.21 -16.92
C GLU A 64 -25.04 20.56 -17.31
N PRO A 65 -24.15 21.18 -16.50
CA PRO A 65 -23.51 22.45 -16.89
C PRO A 65 -22.70 22.34 -18.19
N ILE A 66 -22.03 21.23 -18.41
CA ILE A 66 -21.24 21.02 -19.64
C ILE A 66 -22.20 20.85 -20.84
N ALA A 67 -23.27 20.08 -20.70
CA ALA A 67 -24.28 19.89 -21.76
C ALA A 67 -24.93 21.23 -22.13
N ALA A 68 -25.35 22.03 -21.14
CA ALA A 68 -25.91 23.35 -21.37
C ALA A 68 -24.95 24.30 -22.10
N GLY A 69 -23.66 24.25 -21.77
CA GLY A 69 -22.63 25.00 -22.50
C GLY A 69 -22.48 24.56 -23.95
N LEU A 70 -22.59 23.26 -24.22
CA LEU A 70 -22.53 22.70 -25.58
C LEU A 70 -23.79 23.07 -26.40
N GLU A 71 -24.96 23.06 -25.81
CA GLU A 71 -26.21 23.50 -26.46
C GLU A 71 -26.13 24.99 -26.84
N TRP A 72 -25.56 25.82 -25.98
CA TRP A 72 -25.36 27.25 -26.28
C TRP A 72 -24.44 27.50 -27.49
N ILE A 73 -23.49 26.59 -27.76
CA ILE A 73 -22.59 26.62 -28.92
C ILE A 73 -23.25 26.05 -30.18
N GLY A 74 -24.48 25.48 -30.09
CA GLY A 74 -25.26 24.99 -31.23
C GLY A 74 -25.26 23.47 -31.42
N PHE A 75 -24.85 22.69 -30.42
CA PHE A 75 -25.02 21.24 -30.47
C PHE A 75 -26.49 20.84 -30.26
N SER A 76 -26.94 19.77 -30.91
CA SER A 76 -28.26 19.23 -30.63
C SER A 76 -28.33 18.70 -29.18
N PRO A 77 -29.51 18.76 -28.50
CA PRO A 77 -29.64 18.37 -27.09
C PRO A 77 -29.13 16.94 -26.79
N VAL A 78 -29.36 16.01 -27.70
CA VAL A 78 -28.90 14.61 -27.53
C VAL A 78 -27.37 14.51 -27.62
N LEU A 79 -26.74 15.21 -28.56
CA LEU A 79 -25.30 15.22 -28.68
C LEU A 79 -24.65 15.98 -27.53
N ALA A 80 -25.23 17.10 -27.08
CA ALA A 80 -24.76 17.90 -25.98
C ALA A 80 -24.78 17.08 -24.67
N SER A 81 -25.87 16.35 -24.39
CA SER A 81 -25.99 15.48 -23.22
C SER A 81 -24.95 14.36 -23.21
N ASN A 82 -24.82 13.60 -24.31
CA ASN A 82 -23.88 12.49 -24.38
C ASN A 82 -22.41 12.98 -24.31
N THR A 83 -22.10 14.05 -24.96
CA THR A 83 -20.76 14.65 -24.96
C THR A 83 -20.46 15.28 -23.58
N GLY A 84 -21.45 15.92 -22.97
CA GLY A 84 -21.38 16.49 -21.63
C GLY A 84 -21.04 15.44 -20.57
N SER A 85 -21.75 14.31 -20.57
CA SER A 85 -21.49 13.19 -19.67
C SER A 85 -20.11 12.60 -19.90
N THR A 86 -19.72 12.38 -21.14
CA THR A 86 -18.38 11.83 -21.46
C THR A 86 -17.27 12.78 -21.02
N CYS A 87 -17.37 14.07 -21.31
CA CYS A 87 -16.39 15.08 -20.89
C CYS A 87 -16.34 15.19 -19.36
N SER A 88 -17.50 15.20 -18.69
CA SER A 88 -17.60 15.21 -17.23
C SER A 88 -16.87 14.00 -16.62
N PHE A 89 -17.15 12.82 -17.14
CA PHE A 89 -16.52 11.58 -16.66
C PHE A 89 -14.99 11.62 -16.81
N ILE A 90 -14.47 12.03 -17.98
CA ILE A 90 -13.03 12.10 -18.22
C ILE A 90 -12.37 13.15 -17.30
N LEU A 91 -12.98 14.33 -17.16
CA LEU A 91 -12.47 15.40 -16.33
C LEU A 91 -12.40 14.98 -14.85
N ILE A 92 -13.49 14.42 -14.33
CA ILE A 92 -13.59 14.02 -12.93
C ILE A 92 -12.65 12.85 -12.64
N THR A 93 -12.62 11.86 -13.52
CA THR A 93 -11.71 10.72 -13.38
C THR A 93 -10.27 11.21 -13.37
N GLY A 94 -9.90 12.13 -14.26
CA GLY A 94 -8.57 12.74 -14.29
C GLY A 94 -8.22 13.49 -13.01
N LEU A 95 -9.14 14.32 -12.51
CA LEU A 95 -8.97 15.05 -11.24
C LEU A 95 -8.88 14.08 -10.05
N PHE A 96 -9.73 13.06 -10.02
CA PHE A 96 -9.70 12.05 -8.96
C PHE A 96 -8.36 11.28 -8.95
N VAL A 97 -7.91 10.81 -10.11
CA VAL A 97 -6.61 10.13 -10.22
C VAL A 97 -5.47 11.06 -9.78
N LEU A 98 -5.51 12.31 -10.19
CA LEU A 98 -4.46 13.28 -9.85
C LEU A 98 -4.45 13.61 -8.35
N PHE A 99 -5.59 14.01 -7.78
CA PHE A 99 -5.67 14.55 -6.43
C PHE A 99 -5.92 13.48 -5.35
N ALA A 100 -6.65 12.43 -5.66
CA ALA A 100 -6.96 11.38 -4.68
C ALA A 100 -5.96 10.22 -4.69
N ASP A 101 -5.25 10.00 -5.81
CA ASP A 101 -4.32 8.88 -5.93
C ASP A 101 -2.86 9.33 -6.14
N LEU A 102 -2.53 10.01 -7.23
CA LEU A 102 -1.15 10.31 -7.59
C LEU A 102 -0.46 11.30 -6.64
N LEU A 103 -1.11 12.43 -6.34
CA LEU A 103 -0.53 13.46 -5.48
C LEU A 103 -0.29 12.96 -4.05
N PRO A 104 -1.25 12.30 -3.38
CA PRO A 104 -1.03 11.71 -2.07
C PRO A 104 0.07 10.65 -2.06
N LYS A 105 0.18 9.82 -3.10
CA LYS A 105 1.26 8.83 -3.23
C LYS A 105 2.64 9.49 -3.26
N ARG A 106 2.81 10.54 -4.08
CA ARG A 106 4.09 11.28 -4.15
C ARG A 106 4.46 11.92 -2.81
N ILE A 107 3.48 12.49 -2.11
CA ILE A 107 3.69 13.08 -0.78
C ILE A 107 4.11 11.99 0.23
N ALA A 108 3.43 10.84 0.22
CA ALA A 108 3.74 9.74 1.11
C ALA A 108 5.14 9.14 0.89
N MET A 109 5.59 9.08 -0.35
CA MET A 109 6.92 8.57 -0.70
C MET A 109 8.06 9.47 -0.23
N ASN A 110 7.85 10.80 -0.15
CA ASN A 110 8.88 11.74 0.30
C ASN A 110 9.21 11.60 1.79
N ALA A 111 8.21 11.32 2.65
CA ALA A 111 8.41 11.22 4.08
C ALA A 111 7.51 10.14 4.71
N PRO A 112 7.67 8.86 4.34
CA PRO A 112 6.74 7.80 4.70
C PRO A 112 6.60 7.63 6.21
N ASP A 113 7.69 7.69 6.96
CA ASP A 113 7.68 7.48 8.41
C ASP A 113 6.90 8.57 9.16
N ARG A 114 7.05 9.86 8.74
CA ARG A 114 6.32 10.98 9.36
C ARG A 114 4.83 10.93 9.05
N ILE A 115 4.51 10.59 7.81
CA ILE A 115 3.12 10.50 7.35
C ILE A 115 2.43 9.30 7.99
N ALA A 116 3.09 8.14 8.06
CA ALA A 116 2.58 6.96 8.73
C ALA A 116 2.14 7.24 10.18
N LEU A 117 2.93 8.00 10.93
CA LEU A 117 2.57 8.38 12.31
C LEU A 117 1.43 9.40 12.40
N LYS A 118 1.29 10.30 11.41
CA LYS A 118 0.19 11.27 11.37
C LYS A 118 -1.15 10.64 10.96
N VAL A 119 -1.11 9.71 10.01
CA VAL A 119 -2.32 9.14 9.37
C VAL A 119 -2.63 7.74 9.90
N GLY A 120 -1.79 7.17 10.77
CA GLY A 120 -1.93 5.81 11.31
C GLY A 120 -3.22 5.55 12.09
N TRP A 121 -3.89 6.60 12.60
CA TRP A 121 -5.20 6.49 13.22
C TRP A 121 -6.31 6.09 12.24
N PHE A 122 -6.21 6.53 10.98
CA PHE A 122 -7.23 6.26 9.96
C PHE A 122 -7.33 4.76 9.61
N PRO A 123 -6.25 4.03 9.29
CA PRO A 123 -6.30 2.59 9.10
C PRO A 123 -6.88 1.83 10.31
N ALA A 124 -6.55 2.27 11.53
CA ALA A 124 -7.07 1.66 12.73
C ALA A 124 -8.59 1.81 12.86
N LEU A 125 -9.10 3.02 12.61
CA LEU A 125 -10.54 3.30 12.60
C LEU A 125 -11.25 2.56 11.47
N ALA A 126 -10.70 2.63 10.25
CA ALA A 126 -11.25 1.96 9.09
C ALA A 126 -11.32 0.44 9.29
N LEU A 127 -10.29 -0.17 9.85
CA LEU A 127 -10.29 -1.60 10.18
C LEU A 127 -11.41 -1.95 11.19
N LYS A 128 -11.61 -1.11 12.21
CA LYS A 128 -12.65 -1.33 13.22
C LYS A 128 -14.07 -1.24 12.63
N VAL A 129 -14.30 -0.24 11.78
CA VAL A 129 -15.62 0.01 11.17
C VAL A 129 -15.93 -1.01 10.08
N LEU A 130 -14.95 -1.34 9.24
CA LEU A 130 -15.12 -2.21 8.08
C LEU A 130 -14.78 -3.68 8.36
N TYR A 131 -14.49 -4.02 9.63
CA TYR A 131 -14.16 -5.40 10.02
C TYR A 131 -15.15 -6.45 9.50
N PRO A 132 -16.50 -6.27 9.63
CA PRO A 132 -17.46 -7.24 9.11
C PRO A 132 -17.37 -7.40 7.59
N ALA A 133 -17.19 -6.32 6.86
CA ALA A 133 -17.03 -6.37 5.41
C ALA A 133 -15.75 -7.11 5.00
N VAL A 134 -14.63 -6.79 5.65
CA VAL A 134 -13.33 -7.46 5.41
C VAL A 134 -13.43 -8.95 5.71
N TRP A 135 -14.09 -9.33 6.80
CA TRP A 135 -14.30 -10.73 7.14
C TRP A 135 -15.06 -11.48 6.04
N VAL A 136 -16.14 -10.89 5.52
CA VAL A 136 -16.92 -11.46 4.41
C VAL A 136 -16.05 -11.62 3.16
N PHE A 137 -15.36 -10.56 2.75
CA PHE A 137 -14.50 -10.61 1.54
C PHE A 137 -13.34 -11.59 1.69
N SER A 138 -12.71 -11.67 2.87
CA SER A 138 -11.66 -12.65 3.13
C SER A 138 -12.22 -14.09 3.02
N ARG A 139 -13.41 -14.34 3.56
CA ARG A 139 -14.05 -15.67 3.43
C ARG A 139 -14.35 -16.05 1.98
N ILE A 140 -14.84 -15.09 1.20
CA ILE A 140 -15.10 -15.31 -0.23
C ILE A 140 -13.78 -15.60 -0.96
N SER A 141 -12.73 -14.81 -0.70
CA SER A 141 -11.40 -15.04 -1.27
C SER A 141 -10.83 -16.41 -0.90
N ASP A 142 -10.93 -16.82 0.37
CA ASP A 142 -10.46 -18.13 0.82
C ASP A 142 -11.19 -19.29 0.12
N VAL A 143 -12.50 -19.15 -0.11
CA VAL A 143 -13.30 -20.13 -0.84
C VAL A 143 -12.85 -20.18 -2.30
N LEU A 144 -12.67 -19.04 -2.95
CA LEU A 144 -12.19 -18.95 -4.34
C LEU A 144 -10.81 -19.60 -4.50
N LEU A 145 -9.86 -19.28 -3.60
CA LEU A 145 -8.52 -19.85 -3.61
C LEU A 145 -8.55 -21.37 -3.45
N ARG A 146 -9.42 -21.90 -2.56
CA ARG A 146 -9.61 -23.36 -2.41
C ARG A 146 -10.17 -24.01 -3.66
N VAL A 147 -11.17 -23.38 -4.30
CA VAL A 147 -11.74 -23.87 -5.57
C VAL A 147 -10.70 -23.88 -6.66
N MET A 148 -9.85 -22.85 -6.74
CA MET A 148 -8.75 -22.76 -7.70
C MET A 148 -7.54 -23.63 -7.34
N LYS A 149 -7.58 -24.35 -6.20
CA LYS A 149 -6.46 -25.18 -5.68
C LYS A 149 -5.15 -24.42 -5.52
N ILE A 150 -5.22 -23.11 -5.28
CA ILE A 150 -4.06 -22.29 -5.00
C ILE A 150 -3.76 -22.40 -3.50
N PRO A 151 -2.55 -22.85 -3.09
CA PRO A 151 -2.20 -22.89 -1.68
C PRO A 151 -2.24 -21.47 -1.12
N ALA A 152 -2.85 -21.31 0.06
CA ALA A 152 -2.81 -20.03 0.77
C ALA A 152 -1.33 -19.67 0.97
N ALA A 153 -0.93 -18.48 0.49
CA ALA A 153 0.45 -18.04 0.61
C ALA A 153 0.87 -18.07 2.08
N ALA A 154 1.93 -18.80 2.38
CA ALA A 154 2.53 -18.79 3.70
C ALA A 154 2.91 -17.34 4.02
N THR A 155 2.40 -16.82 5.12
CA THR A 155 2.44 -15.39 5.48
C THR A 155 3.84 -14.86 5.76
N VAL A 156 4.84 -15.70 5.78
CA VAL A 156 6.27 -15.31 5.90
C VAL A 156 7.08 -16.40 5.19
N GLU A 157 7.67 -16.07 4.06
CA GLU A 157 8.77 -16.89 3.55
C GLU A 157 9.91 -16.83 4.57
N PRO A 158 10.40 -17.96 5.04
CA PRO A 158 11.57 -17.97 5.92
C PRO A 158 12.75 -17.36 5.16
N VAL A 159 13.46 -16.42 5.80
CA VAL A 159 14.65 -15.80 5.23
C VAL A 159 15.65 -16.91 4.89
N THR A 160 15.98 -17.03 3.61
CA THR A 160 16.92 -18.03 3.13
C THR A 160 18.36 -17.56 3.35
N PRO A 161 19.36 -18.47 3.40
CA PRO A 161 20.78 -18.08 3.42
C PRO A 161 21.16 -17.22 2.22
N GLU A 162 20.51 -17.42 1.07
CA GLU A 162 20.70 -16.63 -0.15
C GLU A 162 20.21 -15.19 0.04
N ASP A 163 19.07 -14.98 0.69
CA ASP A 163 18.56 -13.64 1.01
C ASP A 163 19.53 -12.89 1.92
N LEU A 164 20.10 -13.58 2.89
CA LEU A 164 21.07 -13.00 3.81
C LEU A 164 22.35 -12.59 3.06
N ARG A 165 22.84 -13.41 2.14
CA ARG A 165 23.99 -13.08 1.28
C ARG A 165 23.70 -11.88 0.38
N ALA A 166 22.49 -11.80 -0.18
CA ALA A 166 22.08 -10.65 -1.00
C ALA A 166 22.01 -9.35 -0.20
N ILE A 167 21.52 -9.39 1.05
CA ILE A 167 21.49 -8.24 1.95
C ILE A 167 22.90 -7.78 2.31
N LEU A 168 23.83 -8.70 2.58
CA LEU A 168 25.23 -8.39 2.87
C LEU A 168 25.91 -7.73 1.67
N ALA A 169 25.73 -8.27 0.47
CA ALA A 169 26.27 -7.70 -0.76
C ALA A 169 25.73 -6.29 -1.03
N ALA A 170 24.43 -6.07 -0.81
CA ALA A 170 23.83 -4.74 -0.93
C ALA A 170 24.37 -3.76 0.12
N GLY A 171 24.66 -4.24 1.35
CA GLY A 171 25.28 -3.46 2.42
C GLY A 171 26.68 -2.99 2.06
N THR A 172 27.49 -3.85 1.45
CA THR A 172 28.84 -3.52 0.97
C THR A 172 28.78 -2.54 -0.20
N ALA A 173 27.91 -2.78 -1.17
CA ALA A 173 27.74 -1.90 -2.34
C ALA A 173 27.27 -0.48 -1.95
N SER A 174 26.51 -0.35 -0.86
CA SER A 174 26.06 0.94 -0.33
C SER A 174 27.04 1.61 0.64
N GLY A 175 28.19 1.00 0.91
CA GLY A 175 29.22 1.52 1.83
C GLY A 175 28.83 1.47 3.32
N ILE A 176 27.76 0.76 3.67
CA ILE A 176 27.33 0.56 5.06
C ILE A 176 28.20 -0.49 5.76
N LEU A 177 28.66 -1.48 5.00
CA LEU A 177 29.57 -2.55 5.44
C LEU A 177 30.92 -2.40 4.74
N LEU A 178 31.98 -2.53 5.50
CA LEU A 178 33.33 -2.63 4.94
C LEU A 178 33.53 -4.02 4.30
N GLU A 179 34.34 -4.10 3.25
CA GLU A 179 34.64 -5.37 2.56
C GLU A 179 35.19 -6.45 3.53
N GLN A 180 35.96 -6.03 4.52
CA GLN A 180 36.50 -6.92 5.55
C GLN A 180 35.39 -7.47 6.48
N GLU A 181 34.42 -6.65 6.83
CA GLU A 181 33.28 -7.07 7.64
C GLU A 181 32.35 -8.05 6.86
N HIS A 182 32.14 -7.77 5.58
CA HIS A 182 31.43 -8.68 4.68
C HIS A 182 32.08 -10.06 4.64
N GLN A 183 33.41 -10.10 4.46
CA GLN A 183 34.17 -11.34 4.39
C GLN A 183 34.12 -12.12 5.72
N MET A 184 34.22 -11.44 6.86
CA MET A 184 34.09 -12.07 8.17
C MET A 184 32.70 -12.72 8.36
N ILE A 185 31.64 -12.02 8.01
CA ILE A 185 30.27 -12.54 8.14
C ILE A 185 30.08 -13.74 7.20
N GLN A 186 30.57 -13.68 5.97
CA GLN A 186 30.50 -14.81 5.04
C GLN A 186 31.27 -16.03 5.57
N ASN A 187 32.44 -15.85 6.16
CA ASN A 187 33.22 -16.93 6.76
C ASN A 187 32.44 -17.59 7.92
N VAL A 188 31.79 -16.81 8.77
CA VAL A 188 30.98 -17.33 9.88
C VAL A 188 29.74 -18.11 9.35
N LEU A 189 29.06 -17.62 8.33
CA LEU A 189 27.96 -18.34 7.70
C LEU A 189 28.41 -19.64 7.03
N GLY A 190 29.59 -19.63 6.42
CA GLY A 190 30.21 -20.82 5.81
C GLY A 190 30.63 -21.89 6.81
N LEU A 191 30.79 -21.56 8.11
CA LEU A 191 31.09 -22.54 9.14
C LEU A 191 29.89 -23.46 9.44
N GLN A 192 28.65 -23.03 9.21
CA GLN A 192 27.46 -23.88 9.39
C GLN A 192 27.39 -25.02 8.37
N ASP A 193 27.95 -24.82 7.18
CA ASP A 193 27.94 -25.82 6.10
C ASP A 193 29.11 -26.82 6.21
N ARG A 194 30.06 -26.59 7.13
CA ARG A 194 31.19 -27.52 7.36
C ARG A 194 30.78 -28.58 8.34
N SER A 195 30.68 -29.80 7.86
CA SER A 195 30.56 -31.00 8.70
C SER A 195 31.77 -31.12 9.62
N VAL A 196 31.54 -31.46 10.88
CA VAL A 196 32.59 -31.72 11.91
C VAL A 196 33.62 -32.75 11.45
N THR A 197 33.25 -33.64 10.54
CA THR A 197 34.12 -34.64 9.90
C THR A 197 35.20 -34.06 8.98
N SER A 198 35.10 -32.81 8.53
CA SER A 198 36.13 -32.17 7.69
C SER A 198 37.23 -31.43 8.50
N ALA A 199 37.12 -31.42 9.82
CA ALA A 199 38.02 -30.77 10.75
C ALA A 199 38.90 -31.79 11.52
N MET A 200 38.73 -33.08 11.27
CA MET A 200 39.59 -34.16 11.69
C MET A 200 40.51 -34.60 10.55
#